data_b8184de35cb867e67c1bc998505daf25
#
_entry.id   b8184de35cb867e67c1bc998505daf25
#
_cell.length_a   1.000
_cell.length_b   1.000
_cell.length_c   1.000
_cell.angle_alpha   90.00
_cell.angle_beta   90.00
_cell.angle_gamma   90.00
#
_symmetry.space_group_name_H-M   'P 1'
#
loop_
_entity.id
_entity.type
_entity.pdbx_description
1 polymer ?
#
loop_
_entity_poly.entity_id
_entity_poly.type
_entity_poly.pdbx_seq_one_letter_code
_entity_poly.pdbx_strand_id
1 'polypeptide(L)'
;MKHISKNFDDLEVIKDISLSVEEGEILSIIGPSGSGKSTLLRCATMLETIDSGEICYMGERAAWVTPEGKKVYPRGETAKKIHSYFGLVFQNFNLFPHYSVMKNITDAPIHNQKRNKEEVYEEARQLLAKMGLSDKENAYPCQLSGGQCQRVAIARALALNPKILFFDEPTSALDPELTGEVLKVIKSLADLHIAMVIVTHEMAFARDISDKIIFMDKGVVALEGTPGEVFEADHDRMQEFLGKFRR
;
A
#
# COMPACT_ATOMS: atom_id res chain seq x y z
N MET A 1 6.61 -12.60 -1.38
CA MET A 1 6.30 -13.18 -0.06
C MET A 1 6.08 -14.67 -0.23
N LYS A 2 6.63 -15.50 0.65
CA LYS A 2 6.50 -16.97 0.58
C LYS A 2 6.19 -17.54 1.96
N HIS A 3 5.12 -18.35 2.04
CA HIS A 3 4.70 -19.07 3.24
C HIS A 3 4.55 -18.20 4.49
N ILE A 4 3.93 -17.02 4.32
CA ILE A 4 3.75 -16.06 5.42
C ILE A 4 2.61 -16.50 6.33
N SER A 5 2.92 -16.63 7.62
CA SER A 5 1.91 -16.76 8.67
C SER A 5 2.09 -15.66 9.72
N LYS A 6 0.98 -15.27 10.35
CA LYS A 6 0.96 -14.28 11.43
C LYS A 6 -0.12 -14.58 12.44
N ASN A 7 0.28 -14.65 13.70
CA ASN A 7 -0.61 -14.81 14.85
C ASN A 7 -0.57 -13.56 15.73
N PHE A 8 -1.67 -13.27 16.37
CA PHE A 8 -1.77 -12.36 17.51
C PHE A 8 -2.33 -13.15 18.66
N ASP A 9 -1.49 -13.41 19.66
CA ASP A 9 -1.79 -14.35 20.76
C ASP A 9 -2.26 -15.70 20.18
N ASP A 10 -3.46 -16.15 20.52
CA ASP A 10 -4.04 -17.43 20.05
C ASP A 10 -4.79 -17.30 18.71
N LEU A 11 -4.87 -16.08 18.12
CA LEU A 11 -5.59 -15.85 16.88
C LEU A 11 -4.63 -15.90 15.68
N GLU A 12 -4.79 -16.93 14.82
CA GLU A 12 -4.10 -17.03 13.55
C GLU A 12 -4.79 -16.15 12.50
N VAL A 13 -4.16 -15.01 12.17
CA VAL A 13 -4.72 -13.99 11.27
C VAL A 13 -4.29 -14.21 9.83
N ILE A 14 -3.05 -14.64 9.59
CA ILE A 14 -2.51 -15.01 8.27
C ILE A 14 -2.06 -16.47 8.32
N LYS A 15 -2.52 -17.25 7.34
CA LYS A 15 -2.35 -18.72 7.29
C LYS A 15 -1.67 -19.12 5.98
N ASP A 16 -0.34 -19.22 6.01
CA ASP A 16 0.47 -19.72 4.88
C ASP A 16 0.19 -19.00 3.54
N ILE A 17 0.29 -17.69 3.52
CA ILE A 17 0.08 -16.90 2.30
C ILE A 17 1.39 -16.75 1.52
N SER A 18 1.33 -17.07 0.23
CA SER A 18 2.39 -16.76 -0.74
C SER A 18 1.82 -15.87 -1.84
N LEU A 19 2.55 -14.82 -2.21
CA LEU A 19 2.22 -13.94 -3.32
C LEU A 19 3.47 -13.31 -3.93
N SER A 20 3.39 -12.95 -5.20
CA SER A 20 4.40 -12.17 -5.91
C SER A 20 3.75 -11.02 -6.65
N VAL A 21 4.52 -9.95 -6.84
CA VAL A 21 4.13 -8.80 -7.65
C VAL A 21 5.32 -8.47 -8.54
N GLU A 22 5.09 -8.38 -9.83
CA GLU A 22 6.10 -8.04 -10.82
C GLU A 22 6.27 -6.52 -10.97
N GLU A 23 7.32 -6.08 -11.63
CA GLU A 23 7.55 -4.65 -11.88
C GLU A 23 6.43 -4.09 -12.77
N GLY A 24 5.80 -3.01 -12.32
CA GLY A 24 4.68 -2.37 -13.00
C GLY A 24 3.32 -3.06 -12.82
N GLU A 25 3.28 -4.24 -12.17
CA GLU A 25 2.03 -4.97 -11.91
C GLU A 25 1.19 -4.30 -10.82
N ILE A 26 -0.12 -4.26 -11.02
CA ILE A 26 -1.08 -3.77 -10.05
C ILE A 26 -1.86 -4.95 -9.45
N LEU A 27 -1.58 -5.25 -8.18
CA LEU A 27 -2.26 -6.25 -7.39
C LEU A 27 -3.29 -5.61 -6.46
N SER A 28 -4.56 -5.94 -6.60
CA SER A 28 -5.56 -5.59 -5.58
C SER A 28 -5.84 -6.76 -4.64
N ILE A 29 -5.93 -6.47 -3.35
CA ILE A 29 -6.31 -7.41 -2.30
C ILE A 29 -7.68 -7.00 -1.79
N ILE A 30 -8.68 -7.85 -2.02
CA ILE A 30 -10.08 -7.65 -1.61
C ILE A 30 -10.53 -8.73 -0.63
N GLY A 31 -11.64 -8.52 0.03
CA GLY A 31 -12.22 -9.50 0.97
C GLY A 31 -12.92 -8.84 2.16
N PRO A 32 -13.64 -9.63 2.97
CA PRO A 32 -14.37 -9.12 4.12
C PRO A 32 -13.45 -8.47 5.17
N SER A 33 -14.03 -7.58 6.00
CA SER A 33 -13.32 -7.04 7.16
C SER A 33 -12.88 -8.17 8.08
N GLY A 34 -11.66 -8.06 8.62
CA GLY A 34 -11.06 -9.10 9.47
C GLY A 34 -10.48 -10.30 8.72
N SER A 35 -10.44 -10.31 7.38
CA SER A 35 -9.80 -11.41 6.62
C SER A 35 -8.26 -11.38 6.63
N GLY A 36 -7.63 -10.36 7.23
CA GLY A 36 -6.18 -10.26 7.36
C GLY A 36 -5.48 -9.37 6.34
N LYS A 37 -6.18 -8.68 5.43
CA LYS A 37 -5.62 -7.85 4.34
C LYS A 37 -4.59 -6.81 4.83
N SER A 38 -5.00 -5.93 5.75
CA SER A 38 -4.12 -4.90 6.30
C SER A 38 -2.96 -5.50 7.11
N THR A 39 -3.19 -6.64 7.78
CA THR A 39 -2.12 -7.37 8.48
C THR A 39 -1.09 -7.89 7.49
N LEU A 40 -1.53 -8.48 6.36
CA LEU A 40 -0.64 -8.96 5.29
C LEU A 40 0.19 -7.81 4.71
N LEU A 41 -0.45 -6.66 4.44
CA LEU A 41 0.23 -5.46 3.95
C LEU A 41 1.22 -4.91 4.98
N ARG A 42 0.87 -4.90 6.28
CA ARG A 42 1.79 -4.49 7.35
C ARG A 42 2.97 -5.44 7.49
N CYS A 43 2.77 -6.75 7.30
CA CYS A 43 3.88 -7.70 7.24
C CYS A 43 4.78 -7.40 6.02
N ALA A 44 4.21 -7.16 4.84
CA ALA A 44 4.96 -6.78 3.64
C ALA A 44 5.83 -5.55 3.89
N THR A 45 5.30 -4.52 4.53
CA THR A 45 6.01 -3.27 4.81
C THR A 45 6.84 -3.29 6.10
N MET A 46 7.01 -4.46 6.73
CA MET A 46 7.75 -4.67 7.98
C MET A 46 7.26 -3.81 9.16
N LEU A 47 6.03 -3.31 9.11
CA LEU A 47 5.35 -2.69 10.25
C LEU A 47 4.83 -3.73 11.23
N GLU A 48 4.71 -4.98 10.77
CA GLU A 48 4.35 -6.13 11.60
C GLU A 48 5.32 -7.27 11.32
N THR A 49 5.66 -8.04 12.37
CA THR A 49 6.57 -9.18 12.23
C THR A 49 5.85 -10.41 11.73
N ILE A 50 6.49 -11.20 10.86
CA ILE A 50 6.01 -12.51 10.44
C ILE A 50 6.35 -13.61 11.46
N ASP A 51 5.54 -14.66 11.53
CA ASP A 51 5.78 -15.81 12.40
C ASP A 51 6.36 -17.00 11.64
N SER A 52 6.14 -17.05 10.31
CA SER A 52 6.80 -17.99 9.39
C SER A 52 7.02 -17.36 8.02
N GLY A 53 7.83 -18.02 7.18
CA GLY A 53 8.06 -17.66 5.79
C GLY A 53 9.16 -16.64 5.55
N GLU A 54 9.14 -16.05 4.37
CA GLU A 54 10.10 -15.03 3.94
C GLU A 54 9.47 -13.92 3.10
N ILE A 55 10.02 -12.71 3.22
CA ILE A 55 9.70 -11.55 2.40
C ILE A 55 10.96 -11.12 1.66
N CYS A 56 10.85 -10.97 0.34
CA CYS A 56 11.94 -10.50 -0.51
C CYS A 56 11.51 -9.29 -1.33
N TYR A 57 12.40 -8.33 -1.50
CA TYR A 57 12.27 -7.21 -2.43
C TYR A 57 13.45 -7.23 -3.40
N MET A 58 13.18 -7.20 -4.70
CA MET A 58 14.21 -7.18 -5.74
C MET A 58 15.28 -8.28 -5.56
N GLY A 59 14.84 -9.47 -5.10
CA GLY A 59 15.73 -10.60 -4.80
C GLY A 59 16.46 -10.54 -3.45
N GLU A 60 16.35 -9.45 -2.70
CA GLU A 60 16.95 -9.30 -1.36
C GLU A 60 15.97 -9.69 -0.26
N ARG A 61 16.41 -10.48 0.71
CA ARG A 61 15.58 -10.87 1.86
C ARG A 61 15.36 -9.69 2.79
N ALA A 62 14.10 -9.31 2.98
CA ALA A 62 13.66 -8.24 3.88
C ALA A 62 13.26 -8.78 5.26
N ALA A 63 12.71 -9.97 5.31
CA ALA A 63 12.37 -10.67 6.54
C ALA A 63 12.32 -12.18 6.29
N TRP A 64 12.72 -12.99 7.26
CA TRP A 64 12.54 -14.44 7.20
C TRP A 64 12.58 -15.07 8.59
N VAL A 65 12.03 -16.27 8.69
CA VAL A 65 12.12 -17.09 9.90
C VAL A 65 13.03 -18.28 9.63
N THR A 66 14.02 -18.49 10.49
CA THR A 66 14.95 -19.64 10.36
C THR A 66 14.27 -20.96 10.74
N PRO A 67 14.83 -22.14 10.37
CA PRO A 67 14.28 -23.43 10.79
C PRO A 67 14.14 -23.59 12.31
N GLU A 68 14.98 -22.87 13.08
CA GLU A 68 14.94 -22.85 14.54
C GLU A 68 13.90 -21.86 15.11
N GLY A 69 13.06 -21.24 14.24
CA GLY A 69 12.01 -20.29 14.63
C GLY A 69 12.50 -18.86 14.94
N LYS A 70 13.76 -18.53 14.62
CA LYS A 70 14.29 -17.17 14.86
C LYS A 70 13.85 -16.22 13.74
N LYS A 71 13.17 -15.13 14.10
CA LYS A 71 12.79 -14.05 13.19
C LYS A 71 14.00 -13.17 12.88
N VAL A 72 14.32 -13.00 11.61
CA VAL A 72 15.47 -12.22 11.15
C VAL A 72 15.00 -11.05 10.29
N TYR A 73 15.43 -9.86 10.69
CA TYR A 73 15.20 -8.60 9.98
C TYR A 73 16.55 -7.92 9.80
N PRO A 74 16.94 -7.54 8.56
CA PRO A 74 18.17 -6.80 8.31
C PRO A 74 18.24 -5.50 9.11
N ARG A 75 19.47 -5.04 9.38
CA ARG A 75 19.75 -3.80 10.11
C ARG A 75 20.72 -2.92 9.32
N GLY A 76 20.88 -1.67 9.76
CA GLY A 76 21.85 -0.74 9.17
C GLY A 76 21.54 -0.41 7.72
N GLU A 77 22.55 -0.43 6.86
CA GLU A 77 22.43 -0.04 5.45
C GLU A 77 21.52 -0.97 4.62
N THR A 78 21.53 -2.28 4.93
CA THR A 78 20.64 -3.23 4.24
C THR A 78 19.16 -2.92 4.54
N ALA A 79 18.83 -2.60 5.79
CA ALA A 79 17.47 -2.19 6.13
C ALA A 79 17.07 -0.90 5.41
N LYS A 80 17.94 0.11 5.39
CA LYS A 80 17.68 1.37 4.67
C LYS A 80 17.44 1.14 3.18
N LYS A 81 18.25 0.28 2.55
CA LYS A 81 18.10 -0.08 1.14
C LYS A 81 16.75 -0.74 0.88
N ILE A 82 16.36 -1.73 1.71
CA ILE A 82 15.07 -2.40 1.58
C ILE A 82 13.91 -1.42 1.77
N HIS A 83 13.97 -0.55 2.79
CA HIS A 83 12.94 0.48 3.01
C HIS A 83 12.85 1.50 1.87
N SER A 84 13.91 1.68 1.07
CA SER A 84 13.85 2.56 -0.09
C SER A 84 13.11 1.94 -1.29
N TYR A 85 12.87 0.64 -1.29
CA TYR A 85 12.16 -0.04 -2.38
C TYR A 85 10.66 0.20 -2.36
N PHE A 86 10.07 0.55 -1.23
CA PHE A 86 8.63 0.71 -1.14
C PHE A 86 8.19 2.03 -0.51
N GLY A 87 7.03 2.49 -0.93
CA GLY A 87 6.25 3.55 -0.28
C GLY A 87 4.96 2.98 0.30
N LEU A 88 4.47 3.56 1.39
CA LEU A 88 3.22 3.16 2.03
C LEU A 88 2.28 4.36 2.20
N VAL A 89 1.05 4.18 1.74
CA VAL A 89 -0.05 5.11 1.92
C VAL A 89 -1.05 4.48 2.88
N PHE A 90 -1.25 5.13 4.02
CA PHE A 90 -2.11 4.65 5.10
C PHE A 90 -3.57 5.07 4.91
N GLN A 91 -4.48 4.34 5.54
CA GLN A 91 -5.90 4.63 5.63
C GLN A 91 -6.19 6.02 6.22
N ASN A 92 -5.49 6.41 7.29
CA ASN A 92 -5.70 7.66 8.03
C ASN A 92 -4.67 8.76 7.66
N PHE A 93 -4.19 8.78 6.41
CA PHE A 93 -3.22 9.75 5.87
C PHE A 93 -1.87 9.78 6.60
N ASN A 94 -1.85 9.77 7.93
CA ASN A 94 -0.68 9.78 8.81
C ASN A 94 0.33 10.89 8.46
N LEU A 95 -0.19 12.08 8.13
CA LEU A 95 0.64 13.25 7.93
C LEU A 95 1.17 13.76 9.28
N PHE A 96 2.38 14.31 9.28
CA PHE A 96 2.93 14.99 10.44
C PHE A 96 2.18 16.33 10.62
N PRO A 97 1.39 16.51 11.69
CA PRO A 97 0.50 17.66 11.83
C PRO A 97 1.25 18.97 12.00
N HIS A 98 2.51 18.93 12.48
CA HIS A 98 3.37 20.09 12.69
C HIS A 98 4.23 20.44 11.48
N TYR A 99 4.15 19.66 10.39
CA TYR A 99 4.87 19.91 9.15
C TYR A 99 3.92 20.53 8.13
N SER A 100 4.44 21.48 7.35
CA SER A 100 3.73 21.92 6.14
C SER A 100 3.62 20.76 5.16
N VAL A 101 2.77 20.91 4.15
CA VAL A 101 2.65 19.96 3.03
C VAL A 101 4.01 19.69 2.40
N MET A 102 4.74 20.75 2.03
CA MET A 102 6.08 20.63 1.47
C MET A 102 7.01 19.83 2.39
N LYS A 103 7.03 20.12 3.68
CA LYS A 103 7.90 19.42 4.62
C LYS A 103 7.47 17.95 4.82
N ASN A 104 6.17 17.63 4.81
CA ASN A 104 5.71 16.25 4.84
C ASN A 104 6.26 15.42 3.68
N ILE A 105 6.40 16.02 2.50
CA ILE A 105 6.88 15.34 1.29
C ILE A 105 8.42 15.25 1.28
N THR A 106 9.11 16.31 1.69
CA THR A 106 10.56 16.47 1.45
C THR A 106 11.46 15.97 2.59
N ASP A 107 10.92 15.81 3.81
CA ASP A 107 11.72 15.50 5.00
C ASP A 107 12.49 14.18 4.86
N ALA A 108 11.81 13.10 4.47
CA ALA A 108 12.43 11.78 4.35
C ALA A 108 13.45 11.70 3.20
N PRO A 109 13.19 12.18 1.97
CA PRO A 109 14.20 12.24 0.92
C PRO A 109 15.47 12.99 1.32
N ILE A 110 15.33 14.14 2.00
CA ILE A 110 16.48 14.95 2.41
C ILE A 110 17.24 14.28 3.56
N HIS A 111 16.55 13.87 4.63
CA HIS A 111 17.21 13.43 5.86
C HIS A 111 17.59 11.94 5.85
N ASN A 112 16.74 11.08 5.28
CA ASN A 112 16.99 9.63 5.27
C ASN A 112 17.77 9.19 4.03
N GLN A 113 17.40 9.69 2.83
CA GLN A 113 18.08 9.36 1.58
C GLN A 113 19.29 10.27 1.28
N LYS A 114 19.49 11.35 2.04
CA LYS A 114 20.58 12.32 1.88
C LYS A 114 20.63 12.97 0.49
N ARG A 115 19.47 13.16 -0.14
CA ARG A 115 19.35 13.78 -1.46
C ARG A 115 19.53 15.29 -1.39
N ASN A 116 19.89 15.88 -2.52
CA ASN A 116 20.02 17.35 -2.62
C ASN A 116 18.70 18.02 -2.35
N LYS A 117 18.75 19.07 -1.52
CA LYS A 117 17.56 19.76 -1.02
C LYS A 117 16.79 20.48 -2.14
N GLU A 118 17.50 21.18 -3.00
CA GLU A 118 16.92 21.95 -4.10
C GLU A 118 16.22 21.04 -5.10
N GLU A 119 16.82 19.92 -5.46
CA GLU A 119 16.24 18.89 -6.33
C GLU A 119 14.98 18.28 -5.73
N VAL A 120 15.02 17.92 -4.43
CA VAL A 120 13.87 17.34 -3.72
C VAL A 120 12.70 18.33 -3.64
N TYR A 121 12.98 19.62 -3.42
CA TYR A 121 11.92 20.63 -3.40
C TYR A 121 11.26 20.80 -4.78
N GLU A 122 12.04 20.77 -5.86
CA GLU A 122 11.51 20.87 -7.21
C GLU A 122 10.66 19.63 -7.57
N GLU A 123 11.14 18.44 -7.26
CA GLU A 123 10.35 17.21 -7.44
C GLU A 123 9.06 17.24 -6.61
N ALA A 124 9.11 17.73 -5.37
CA ALA A 124 7.93 17.84 -4.52
C ALA A 124 6.88 18.79 -5.13
N ARG A 125 7.29 19.92 -5.75
CA ARG A 125 6.37 20.81 -6.47
C ARG A 125 5.74 20.13 -7.67
N GLN A 126 6.52 19.35 -8.42
CA GLN A 126 5.98 18.57 -9.55
C GLN A 126 4.98 17.50 -9.08
N LEU A 127 5.25 16.83 -7.96
CA LEU A 127 4.30 15.90 -7.35
C LEU A 127 3.04 16.61 -6.88
N LEU A 128 3.16 17.77 -6.22
CA LEU A 128 2.01 18.56 -5.82
C LEU A 128 1.17 19.03 -7.02
N ALA A 129 1.81 19.42 -8.12
CA ALA A 129 1.11 19.74 -9.35
C ALA A 129 0.32 18.56 -9.92
N LYS A 130 0.93 17.36 -9.96
CA LYS A 130 0.24 16.11 -10.35
C LYS A 130 -0.94 15.78 -9.44
N MET A 131 -0.85 16.12 -8.14
CA MET A 131 -1.92 15.91 -7.16
C MET A 131 -3.00 17.02 -7.20
N GLY A 132 -2.84 18.06 -8.03
CA GLY A 132 -3.72 19.24 -8.06
C GLY A 132 -3.65 20.08 -6.78
N LEU A 133 -2.47 20.19 -6.17
CA LEU A 133 -2.22 20.84 -4.88
C LEU A 133 -1.09 21.88 -4.94
N SER A 134 -0.83 22.48 -6.10
CA SER A 134 0.27 23.44 -6.29
C SER A 134 0.17 24.68 -5.37
N ASP A 135 -1.04 25.07 -4.98
CA ASP A 135 -1.32 26.19 -4.09
C ASP A 135 -1.20 25.86 -2.59
N LYS A 136 -0.93 24.59 -2.25
CA LYS A 136 -0.96 24.06 -0.88
C LYS A 136 0.42 23.80 -0.26
N GLU A 137 1.52 24.14 -0.92
CA GLU A 137 2.87 23.75 -0.44
C GLU A 137 3.17 24.21 1.00
N ASN A 138 2.66 25.39 1.39
CA ASN A 138 2.85 25.97 2.71
C ASN A 138 1.70 25.70 3.70
N ALA A 139 0.63 25.03 3.26
CA ALA A 139 -0.49 24.65 4.11
C ALA A 139 -0.08 23.56 5.10
N TYR A 140 -0.84 23.47 6.20
CA TYR A 140 -0.70 22.40 7.20
C TYR A 140 -1.86 21.42 7.10
N PRO A 141 -1.72 20.16 7.58
CA PRO A 141 -2.77 19.16 7.48
C PRO A 141 -4.15 19.61 7.99
N CYS A 142 -4.19 20.40 9.05
CA CYS A 142 -5.45 20.95 9.60
C CYS A 142 -6.17 21.95 8.66
N GLN A 143 -5.52 22.40 7.61
CA GLN A 143 -6.06 23.33 6.61
C GLN A 143 -6.50 22.62 5.33
N LEU A 144 -6.44 21.29 5.30
CA LEU A 144 -6.72 20.45 4.13
C LEU A 144 -7.99 19.63 4.33
N SER A 145 -8.71 19.35 3.23
CA SER A 145 -9.74 18.32 3.24
C SER A 145 -9.13 16.92 3.37
N GLY A 146 -9.94 15.92 3.73
CA GLY A 146 -9.49 14.53 3.81
C GLY A 146 -8.87 14.04 2.48
N GLY A 147 -9.52 14.32 1.35
CA GLY A 147 -8.99 13.98 0.03
C GLY A 147 -7.67 14.70 -0.31
N GLN A 148 -7.51 15.96 0.13
CA GLN A 148 -6.24 16.68 -0.01
C GLN A 148 -5.15 16.07 0.87
N CYS A 149 -5.46 15.70 2.12
CA CYS A 149 -4.53 15.00 3.01
C CYS A 149 -4.06 13.68 2.39
N GLN A 150 -4.97 12.91 1.80
CA GLN A 150 -4.63 11.64 1.16
C GLN A 150 -3.74 11.85 -0.07
N ARG A 151 -4.02 12.85 -0.90
CA ARG A 151 -3.15 13.19 -2.04
C ARG A 151 -1.76 13.65 -1.61
N VAL A 152 -1.64 14.37 -0.49
CA VAL A 152 -0.33 14.69 0.11
C VAL A 152 0.38 13.42 0.61
N ALA A 153 -0.33 12.48 1.23
CA ALA A 153 0.25 11.21 1.67
C ALA A 153 0.76 10.37 0.48
N ILE A 154 0.05 10.37 -0.64
CA ILE A 154 0.49 9.75 -1.90
C ILE A 154 1.75 10.45 -2.43
N ALA A 155 1.77 11.78 -2.50
CA ALA A 155 2.94 12.54 -2.93
C ALA A 155 4.16 12.27 -2.04
N ARG A 156 3.97 12.17 -0.72
CA ARG A 156 5.02 11.81 0.24
C ARG A 156 5.61 10.43 -0.03
N ALA A 157 4.77 9.44 -0.32
CA ALA A 157 5.22 8.09 -0.64
C ALA A 157 6.00 8.05 -1.97
N LEU A 158 5.53 8.77 -2.99
CA LEU A 158 6.20 8.89 -4.29
C LEU A 158 7.54 9.61 -4.23
N ALA A 159 7.69 10.61 -3.36
CA ALA A 159 8.93 11.38 -3.22
C ALA A 159 10.15 10.53 -2.81
N LEU A 160 9.92 9.33 -2.27
CA LEU A 160 10.96 8.36 -1.96
C LEU A 160 11.48 7.60 -3.19
N ASN A 161 10.88 7.80 -4.37
CA ASN A 161 11.17 7.08 -5.62
C ASN A 161 11.09 5.55 -5.46
N PRO A 162 9.98 5.03 -4.92
CA PRO A 162 9.84 3.62 -4.62
C PRO A 162 9.72 2.77 -5.88
N LYS A 163 10.04 1.47 -5.76
CA LYS A 163 9.80 0.44 -6.79
C LYS A 163 8.39 -0.15 -6.69
N ILE A 164 7.81 -0.10 -5.48
CA ILE A 164 6.47 -0.58 -5.22
C ILE A 164 5.74 0.36 -4.25
N LEU A 165 4.46 0.63 -4.51
CA LEU A 165 3.59 1.38 -3.63
C LEU A 165 2.55 0.45 -2.99
N PHE A 166 2.45 0.55 -1.67
CA PHE A 166 1.40 -0.11 -0.90
C PHE A 166 0.32 0.90 -0.50
N PHE A 167 -0.95 0.51 -0.66
CA PHE A 167 -2.11 1.30 -0.26
C PHE A 167 -2.97 0.48 0.71
N ASP A 168 -3.08 0.93 1.96
CA ASP A 168 -3.94 0.32 2.97
C ASP A 168 -5.26 1.08 3.03
N GLU A 169 -6.26 0.61 2.30
CA GLU A 169 -7.62 1.19 2.23
C GLU A 169 -7.61 2.72 2.02
N PRO A 170 -7.03 3.24 0.93
CA PRO A 170 -6.71 4.66 0.78
C PRO A 170 -7.93 5.60 0.72
N THR A 171 -9.14 5.07 0.66
CA THR A 171 -10.39 5.85 0.55
C THR A 171 -11.34 5.66 1.73
N SER A 172 -11.09 4.72 2.63
CA SER A 172 -12.04 4.35 3.68
C SER A 172 -12.31 5.46 4.73
N ALA A 173 -11.40 6.45 4.86
CA ALA A 173 -11.57 7.61 5.73
C ALA A 173 -12.17 8.83 5.01
N LEU A 174 -12.66 8.65 3.77
CA LEU A 174 -13.18 9.72 2.92
C LEU A 174 -14.69 9.56 2.68
N ASP A 175 -15.35 10.68 2.45
CA ASP A 175 -16.70 10.65 1.92
C ASP A 175 -16.72 10.23 0.42
N PRO A 176 -17.86 9.81 -0.13
CA PRO A 176 -17.96 9.29 -1.49
C PRO A 176 -17.51 10.26 -2.58
N GLU A 177 -17.67 11.57 -2.37
CA GLU A 177 -17.30 12.59 -3.35
C GLU A 177 -15.77 12.70 -3.46
N LEU A 178 -15.08 12.75 -2.32
CA LEU A 178 -13.60 12.81 -2.26
C LEU A 178 -12.94 11.47 -2.64
N THR A 179 -13.63 10.34 -2.40
CA THR A 179 -13.18 9.01 -2.83
C THR A 179 -12.86 8.99 -4.32
N GLY A 180 -13.77 9.49 -5.17
CA GLY A 180 -13.58 9.51 -6.62
C GLY A 180 -12.35 10.30 -7.07
N GLU A 181 -12.02 11.41 -6.39
CA GLU A 181 -10.82 12.20 -6.69
C GLU A 181 -9.53 11.43 -6.38
N VAL A 182 -9.47 10.76 -5.22
CA VAL A 182 -8.29 9.99 -4.81
C VAL A 182 -8.10 8.77 -5.72
N LEU A 183 -9.16 8.06 -6.08
CA LEU A 183 -9.09 6.91 -6.99
C LEU A 183 -8.59 7.31 -8.38
N LYS A 184 -9.00 8.48 -8.90
CA LYS A 184 -8.46 9.01 -10.16
C LYS A 184 -6.95 9.27 -10.09
N VAL A 185 -6.48 9.81 -8.95
CA VAL A 185 -5.05 10.02 -8.73
C VAL A 185 -4.33 8.67 -8.72
N ILE A 186 -4.80 7.69 -7.93
CA ILE A 186 -4.16 6.35 -7.88
C ILE A 186 -4.13 5.72 -9.28
N LYS A 187 -5.23 5.82 -10.05
CA LYS A 187 -5.29 5.32 -11.43
C LYS A 187 -4.24 5.96 -12.33
N SER A 188 -3.99 7.27 -12.19
CA SER A 188 -2.96 7.95 -12.98
C SER A 188 -1.53 7.52 -12.64
N LEU A 189 -1.30 6.86 -11.50
CA LEU A 189 0.01 6.32 -11.13
C LEU A 189 0.37 5.05 -11.92
N ALA A 190 -0.61 4.36 -12.51
CA ALA A 190 -0.37 3.20 -13.38
C ALA A 190 0.54 3.56 -14.55
N ASP A 191 0.43 4.78 -15.08
CA ASP A 191 1.27 5.27 -16.18
C ASP A 191 2.75 5.41 -15.81
N LEU A 192 3.07 5.39 -14.51
CA LEU A 192 4.46 5.49 -14.03
C LEU A 192 5.19 4.13 -14.00
N HIS A 193 4.51 3.03 -14.35
CA HIS A 193 5.04 1.66 -14.31
C HIS A 193 5.65 1.28 -12.95
N ILE A 194 5.12 1.84 -11.86
CA ILE A 194 5.47 1.46 -10.49
C ILE A 194 4.54 0.32 -10.08
N ALA A 195 5.10 -0.76 -9.53
CA ALA A 195 4.28 -1.83 -8.97
C ALA A 195 3.38 -1.31 -7.84
N MET A 196 2.13 -1.75 -7.77
CA MET A 196 1.20 -1.34 -6.73
C MET A 196 0.53 -2.53 -6.06
N VAL A 197 0.42 -2.49 -4.73
CA VAL A 197 -0.43 -3.41 -3.96
C VAL A 197 -1.48 -2.59 -3.24
N ILE A 198 -2.75 -2.83 -3.55
CA ILE A 198 -3.87 -2.00 -3.11
C ILE A 198 -4.85 -2.86 -2.32
N VAL A 199 -4.93 -2.64 -1.00
CA VAL A 199 -6.04 -3.15 -0.18
C VAL A 199 -7.19 -2.17 -0.34
N THR A 200 -8.35 -2.64 -0.82
CA THR A 200 -9.50 -1.77 -1.09
C THR A 200 -10.84 -2.47 -0.92
N HIS A 201 -11.86 -1.67 -0.63
CA HIS A 201 -13.28 -2.05 -0.66
C HIS A 201 -14.01 -1.49 -1.89
N GLU A 202 -13.31 -0.78 -2.77
CA GLU A 202 -13.84 -0.22 -4.01
C GLU A 202 -13.79 -1.25 -5.14
N MET A 203 -14.83 -2.09 -5.24
CA MET A 203 -14.83 -3.24 -6.16
C MET A 203 -14.74 -2.85 -7.63
N ALA A 204 -15.44 -1.78 -8.03
CA ALA A 204 -15.38 -1.28 -9.40
C ALA A 204 -13.98 -0.78 -9.74
N PHE A 205 -13.33 -0.06 -8.83
CA PHE A 205 -11.98 0.41 -8.99
C PHE A 205 -10.98 -0.75 -9.07
N ALA A 206 -11.05 -1.72 -8.16
CA ALA A 206 -10.19 -2.90 -8.20
C ALA A 206 -10.30 -3.66 -9.51
N ARG A 207 -11.54 -3.83 -10.04
CA ARG A 207 -11.78 -4.47 -11.33
C ARG A 207 -11.16 -3.70 -12.51
N ASP A 208 -11.18 -2.37 -12.44
CA ASP A 208 -10.80 -1.48 -13.55
C ASP A 208 -9.28 -1.24 -13.64
N ILE A 209 -8.56 -1.32 -12.52
CA ILE A 209 -7.15 -0.94 -12.48
C ILE A 209 -6.19 -2.14 -12.38
N SER A 210 -6.65 -3.27 -11.83
CA SER A 210 -5.73 -4.36 -11.45
C SER A 210 -5.40 -5.27 -12.62
N ASP A 211 -4.14 -5.69 -12.68
CA ASP A 211 -3.70 -6.82 -13.50
C ASP A 211 -4.07 -8.14 -12.82
N LYS A 212 -3.98 -8.17 -11.49
CA LYS A 212 -4.26 -9.32 -10.67
C LYS A 212 -5.08 -8.93 -9.44
N ILE A 213 -5.98 -9.83 -9.02
CA ILE A 213 -6.76 -9.68 -7.79
C ILE A 213 -6.58 -10.92 -6.91
N ILE A 214 -6.42 -10.67 -5.62
CA ILE A 214 -6.47 -11.69 -4.56
C ILE A 214 -7.72 -11.43 -3.71
N PHE A 215 -8.58 -12.45 -3.59
CA PHE A 215 -9.67 -12.47 -2.63
C PHE A 215 -9.23 -13.22 -1.37
N MET A 216 -9.14 -12.51 -0.25
CA MET A 216 -8.80 -13.07 1.05
C MET A 216 -10.04 -13.35 1.87
N ASP A 217 -10.14 -14.54 2.45
CA ASP A 217 -11.15 -14.91 3.45
C ASP A 217 -10.52 -15.70 4.60
N LYS A 218 -10.82 -15.34 5.83
CA LYS A 218 -10.36 -16.03 7.07
C LYS A 218 -8.86 -16.35 7.13
N GLY A 219 -8.04 -15.41 6.66
CA GLY A 219 -6.59 -15.50 6.72
C GLY A 219 -5.90 -16.27 5.60
N VAL A 220 -6.63 -16.73 4.59
CA VAL A 220 -6.09 -17.42 3.41
C VAL A 220 -6.42 -16.67 2.12
N VAL A 221 -5.67 -16.96 1.07
CA VAL A 221 -6.04 -16.61 -0.30
C VAL A 221 -7.07 -17.62 -0.78
N ALA A 222 -8.32 -17.19 -0.92
CA ALA A 222 -9.42 -18.03 -1.37
C ALA A 222 -9.52 -18.08 -2.90
N LEU A 223 -9.21 -16.95 -3.57
CA LEU A 223 -9.14 -16.85 -5.04
C LEU A 223 -7.99 -15.94 -5.42
N GLU A 224 -7.35 -16.22 -6.54
CA GLU A 224 -6.33 -15.40 -7.16
C GLU A 224 -6.46 -15.51 -8.68
N GLY A 225 -6.36 -14.41 -9.40
CA GLY A 225 -6.42 -14.39 -10.86
C GLY A 225 -6.59 -12.99 -11.43
N THR A 226 -6.88 -12.90 -12.71
CA THR A 226 -7.28 -11.66 -13.35
C THR A 226 -8.61 -11.14 -12.78
N PRO A 227 -8.93 -9.84 -12.94
CA PRO A 227 -10.21 -9.31 -12.49
C PRO A 227 -11.42 -10.12 -13.00
N GLY A 228 -11.42 -10.54 -14.28
CA GLY A 228 -12.49 -11.35 -14.86
C GLY A 228 -12.63 -12.69 -14.14
N GLU A 229 -11.52 -13.43 -13.98
CA GLU A 229 -11.53 -14.74 -13.32
C GLU A 229 -12.04 -14.66 -11.88
N VAL A 230 -11.62 -13.65 -11.11
CA VAL A 230 -11.99 -13.51 -9.70
C VAL A 230 -13.44 -13.04 -9.53
N PHE A 231 -13.89 -12.04 -10.30
CA PHE A 231 -15.25 -11.48 -10.15
C PHE A 231 -16.34 -12.37 -10.75
N GLU A 232 -16.00 -13.23 -11.70
CA GLU A 232 -16.91 -14.16 -12.38
C GLU A 232 -16.79 -15.60 -11.83
N ALA A 233 -15.92 -15.82 -10.84
CA ALA A 233 -15.73 -17.14 -10.24
C ALA A 233 -17.04 -17.70 -9.66
N ASP A 234 -17.30 -18.97 -9.91
CA ASP A 234 -18.36 -19.74 -9.24
C ASP A 234 -17.86 -20.19 -7.86
N HIS A 235 -17.79 -19.22 -6.94
CA HIS A 235 -17.29 -19.40 -5.59
C HIS A 235 -18.24 -18.74 -4.58
N ASP A 236 -18.91 -19.54 -3.77
CA ASP A 236 -19.98 -19.12 -2.86
C ASP A 236 -19.60 -17.91 -2.00
N ARG A 237 -18.42 -17.94 -1.39
CA ARG A 237 -17.94 -16.85 -0.51
C ARG A 237 -17.68 -15.56 -1.26
N MET A 238 -17.20 -15.64 -2.50
CA MET A 238 -16.99 -14.47 -3.35
C MET A 238 -18.33 -13.87 -3.77
N GLN A 239 -19.31 -14.70 -4.15
CA GLN A 239 -20.65 -14.25 -4.52
C GLN A 239 -21.39 -13.63 -3.33
N GLU A 240 -21.30 -14.22 -2.13
CA GLU A 240 -21.82 -13.64 -0.88
C GLU A 240 -21.17 -12.27 -0.58
N PHE A 241 -19.86 -12.16 -0.76
CA PHE A 241 -19.13 -10.91 -0.56
C PHE A 241 -19.58 -9.83 -1.55
N LEU A 242 -19.64 -10.15 -2.85
CA LEU A 242 -20.09 -9.21 -3.89
C LEU A 242 -21.56 -8.80 -3.75
N GLY A 243 -22.40 -9.69 -3.24
CA GLY A 243 -23.82 -9.39 -2.98
C GLY A 243 -24.03 -8.20 -2.02
N LYS A 244 -23.08 -7.89 -1.16
CA LYS A 244 -23.10 -6.73 -0.26
C LYS A 244 -22.85 -5.41 -0.98
N PHE A 245 -22.22 -5.42 -2.16
CA PHE A 245 -21.89 -4.22 -2.96
C PHE A 245 -22.83 -4.00 -4.16
N ARG A 246 -23.79 -4.91 -4.39
CA ARG A 246 -24.78 -4.80 -5.48
C ARG A 246 -26.07 -4.08 -5.05
N ARG A 247 -26.10 -3.50 -3.84
CA ARG A 247 -27.27 -2.78 -3.33
C ARG A 247 -27.13 -1.28 -3.49
#